data_a332be8b0d34c52034b1daff38822729
#
_entry.id   a332be8b0d34c52034b1daff38822729
#
_cell.length_a   1.000
_cell.length_b   1.000
_cell.length_c   1.000
_cell.angle_alpha   90.00
_cell.angle_beta   90.00
_cell.angle_gamma   90.00
#
_symmetry.space_group_name_H-M   'P 1'
#
loop_
_entity.id
_entity.type
_entity.pdbx_description
1 polymer ?
#
loop_
_entity_poly.entity_id
_entity_poly.type
_entity_poly.pdbx_seq_one_letter_code
_entity_poly.pdbx_strand_id
1 'polypeptide(L)'
;MIIDTSAIIAILRDEPEAKSCALAIADATIRRVSAVNFFESAVVIDASRDPIATRRFDDFIKAANISIEPVTATQAQIARGAYRDFGKGSGHPAKLNFGDCFAYALAKESGEPLLFKGGDFAHTDIAS
;
A
#
# COMPACT_ATOMS: atom_id res chain seq x y z
N MET A 1 10.23 -4.33 2.64
CA MET A 1 9.30 -3.89 1.56
C MET A 1 8.00 -3.44 2.18
N ILE A 2 7.57 -2.27 1.81
CA ILE A 2 6.27 -1.71 2.18
C ILE A 2 5.29 -2.02 1.05
N ILE A 3 4.07 -2.44 1.40
CA ILE A 3 3.08 -2.89 0.43
C ILE A 3 1.93 -1.89 0.41
N ASP A 4 1.67 -1.28 -0.74
CA ASP A 4 0.55 -0.36 -0.92
C ASP A 4 -0.76 -1.13 -1.12
N THR A 5 -1.88 -0.48 -0.80
CA THR A 5 -3.23 -1.00 -1.06
C THR A 5 -3.38 -1.48 -2.50
N SER A 6 -2.85 -0.73 -3.47
CA SER A 6 -2.98 -1.07 -4.89
C SER A 6 -2.41 -2.45 -5.22
N ALA A 7 -1.30 -2.83 -4.60
CA ALA A 7 -0.67 -4.14 -4.82
C ALA A 7 -1.51 -5.26 -4.20
N ILE A 8 -2.03 -5.05 -2.99
CA ILE A 8 -2.88 -6.04 -2.31
C ILE A 8 -4.15 -6.30 -3.14
N ILE A 9 -4.81 -5.25 -3.57
CA ILE A 9 -6.05 -5.36 -4.35
C ILE A 9 -5.77 -6.01 -5.71
N ALA A 10 -4.65 -5.67 -6.36
CA ALA A 10 -4.28 -6.30 -7.62
C ALA A 10 -4.17 -7.82 -7.49
N ILE A 11 -3.55 -8.30 -6.40
CA ILE A 11 -3.41 -9.74 -6.14
C ILE A 11 -4.77 -10.38 -5.88
N LEU A 12 -5.56 -9.79 -4.98
CA LEU A 12 -6.84 -10.39 -4.56
C LEU A 12 -7.90 -10.38 -5.66
N ARG A 13 -7.85 -9.42 -6.57
CA ARG A 13 -8.76 -9.31 -7.71
C ARG A 13 -8.21 -9.90 -8.99
N ASP A 14 -7.06 -10.56 -8.92
CA ASP A 14 -6.41 -11.19 -10.07
C ASP A 14 -6.27 -10.22 -11.25
N GLU A 15 -5.83 -9.00 -10.95
CA GLU A 15 -5.55 -7.98 -11.96
C GLU A 15 -4.30 -8.34 -12.76
N PRO A 16 -4.03 -7.69 -13.91
CA PRO A 16 -2.86 -8.04 -14.74
C PRO A 16 -1.53 -8.02 -13.97
N GLU A 17 -1.38 -7.15 -12.96
CA GLU A 17 -0.17 -7.03 -12.14
C GLU A 17 -0.10 -8.03 -10.99
N ALA A 18 -1.13 -8.88 -10.79
CA ALA A 18 -1.20 -9.79 -9.64
C ALA A 18 0.03 -10.67 -9.51
N LYS A 19 0.46 -11.29 -10.60
CA LYS A 19 1.60 -12.20 -10.59
C LYS A 19 2.90 -11.50 -10.24
N SER A 20 3.17 -10.34 -10.85
CA SER A 20 4.40 -9.60 -10.57
C SER A 20 4.42 -9.09 -9.13
N CYS A 21 3.29 -8.62 -8.62
CA CYS A 21 3.18 -8.20 -7.23
C CYS A 21 3.40 -9.37 -6.26
N ALA A 22 2.79 -10.52 -6.53
CA ALA A 22 2.93 -11.71 -5.68
C ALA A 22 4.39 -12.20 -5.66
N LEU A 23 5.07 -12.19 -6.80
CA LEU A 23 6.48 -12.58 -6.87
C LEU A 23 7.37 -11.62 -6.09
N ALA A 24 7.12 -10.31 -6.19
CA ALA A 24 7.87 -9.31 -5.44
C ALA A 24 7.72 -9.53 -3.93
N ILE A 25 6.52 -9.82 -3.46
CA ILE A 25 6.27 -10.12 -2.05
C ILE A 25 6.99 -11.41 -1.64
N ALA A 26 6.92 -12.45 -2.47
CA ALA A 26 7.58 -13.72 -2.19
C ALA A 26 9.10 -13.57 -2.05
N ASP A 27 9.70 -12.69 -2.84
CA ASP A 27 11.15 -12.44 -2.80
C ASP A 27 11.59 -11.53 -1.64
N ALA A 28 10.67 -10.80 -1.03
CA ALA A 28 11.01 -9.89 0.05
C ALA A 28 11.22 -10.65 1.36
N THR A 29 12.26 -10.27 2.13
CA THR A 29 12.54 -10.85 3.45
C THR A 29 11.62 -10.27 4.51
N ILE A 30 11.34 -8.97 4.43
CA ILE A 30 10.48 -8.26 5.37
C ILE A 30 9.31 -7.68 4.56
N ARG A 31 8.09 -7.86 5.07
CA ARG A 31 6.86 -7.48 4.39
C ARG A 31 5.98 -6.73 5.35
N ARG A 32 5.74 -5.45 5.07
CA ARG A 32 5.02 -4.55 5.98
C ARG A 32 3.95 -3.78 5.23
N VAL A 33 2.86 -3.49 5.93
CA VAL A 33 1.79 -2.64 5.45
C VAL A 33 1.43 -1.63 6.54
N SER A 34 1.22 -0.37 6.16
CA SER A 34 0.68 0.62 7.10
C SER A 34 -0.70 0.18 7.59
N ALA A 35 -0.99 0.41 8.87
CA ALA A 35 -2.31 0.13 9.42
C ALA A 35 -3.44 0.82 8.63
N VAL A 36 -3.19 2.01 8.08
CA VAL A 36 -4.16 2.71 7.23
C VAL A 36 -4.40 1.93 5.94
N ASN A 37 -3.34 1.48 5.28
CA ASN A 37 -3.47 0.73 4.03
C ASN A 37 -4.05 -0.66 4.24
N PHE A 38 -3.77 -1.28 5.39
CA PHE A 38 -4.44 -2.52 5.77
C PHE A 38 -5.95 -2.31 5.85
N PHE A 39 -6.39 -1.30 6.58
CA PHE A 39 -7.80 -1.01 6.74
C PHE A 39 -8.46 -0.61 5.41
N GLU A 40 -7.79 0.22 4.63
CA GLU A 40 -8.27 0.62 3.30
C GLU A 40 -8.49 -0.61 2.40
N SER A 41 -7.53 -1.53 2.37
CA SER A 41 -7.64 -2.77 1.62
C SER A 41 -8.81 -3.62 2.12
N ALA A 42 -8.96 -3.75 3.44
CA ALA A 42 -10.05 -4.49 4.05
C ALA A 42 -11.42 -3.90 3.68
N VAL A 43 -11.55 -2.58 3.70
CA VAL A 43 -12.79 -1.90 3.32
C VAL A 43 -13.15 -2.19 1.86
N VAL A 44 -12.17 -2.11 0.96
CA VAL A 44 -12.40 -2.39 -0.47
C VAL A 44 -12.91 -3.82 -0.68
N ILE A 45 -12.29 -4.79 -0.01
CA ILE A 45 -12.69 -6.19 -0.15
C ILE A 45 -14.03 -6.44 0.53
N ASP A 46 -14.21 -5.97 1.77
CA ASP A 46 -15.40 -6.25 2.57
C ASP A 46 -16.64 -5.52 2.05
N ALA A 47 -16.47 -4.43 1.31
CA ALA A 47 -17.57 -3.72 0.68
C ALA A 47 -18.31 -4.59 -0.35
N SER A 48 -17.66 -5.63 -0.88
CA SER A 48 -18.30 -6.60 -1.77
C SER A 48 -19.36 -7.45 -1.06
N ARG A 49 -19.32 -7.51 0.28
CA ARG A 49 -20.21 -8.35 1.12
C ARG A 49 -20.12 -9.83 0.75
N ASP A 50 -18.97 -10.26 0.24
CA ASP A 50 -18.71 -11.65 -0.14
C ASP A 50 -17.83 -12.30 0.94
N PRO A 51 -18.36 -13.27 1.73
CA PRO A 51 -17.59 -13.93 2.78
C PRO A 51 -16.35 -14.66 2.27
N ILE A 52 -16.39 -15.13 1.03
CA ILE A 52 -15.24 -15.82 0.41
C ILE A 52 -14.12 -14.82 0.15
N ALA A 53 -14.44 -13.65 -0.39
CA ALA A 53 -13.45 -12.60 -0.62
C ALA A 53 -12.82 -12.11 0.69
N THR A 54 -13.63 -11.91 1.73
CA THR A 54 -13.16 -11.52 3.05
C THR A 54 -12.19 -12.56 3.62
N ARG A 55 -12.51 -13.84 3.52
CA ARG A 55 -11.63 -14.91 3.98
C ARG A 55 -10.33 -14.94 3.20
N ARG A 56 -10.39 -14.77 1.88
CA ARG A 56 -9.19 -14.74 1.05
C ARG A 56 -8.25 -13.61 1.43
N PHE A 57 -8.80 -12.45 1.80
CA PHE A 57 -8.01 -11.33 2.28
C PHE A 57 -7.27 -11.69 3.57
N ASP A 58 -7.98 -12.24 4.56
CA ASP A 58 -7.38 -12.64 5.84
C ASP A 58 -6.30 -13.71 5.64
N ASP A 59 -6.59 -14.70 4.82
CA ASP A 59 -5.65 -15.79 4.53
C ASP A 59 -4.41 -15.26 3.82
N PHE A 60 -4.57 -14.31 2.91
CA PHE A 60 -3.45 -13.72 2.19
C PHE A 60 -2.51 -12.96 3.14
N ILE A 61 -3.05 -12.10 3.99
CA ILE A 61 -2.24 -11.33 4.95
C ILE A 61 -1.43 -12.28 5.84
N LYS A 62 -2.05 -13.34 6.31
CA LYS A 62 -1.42 -14.33 7.18
C LYS A 62 -0.38 -15.16 6.43
N ALA A 63 -0.74 -15.72 5.29
CA ALA A 63 0.14 -16.61 4.50
C ALA A 63 1.36 -15.87 3.97
N ALA A 64 1.20 -14.61 3.56
CA ALA A 64 2.30 -13.78 3.09
C ALA A 64 3.14 -13.22 4.25
N ASN A 65 2.75 -13.47 5.49
CA ASN A 65 3.44 -12.99 6.70
C ASN A 65 3.66 -11.47 6.65
N ILE A 66 2.59 -10.73 6.37
CA ILE A 66 2.63 -9.27 6.28
C ILE A 66 2.39 -8.68 7.67
N SER A 67 3.35 -7.88 8.15
CA SER A 67 3.23 -7.14 9.41
C SER A 67 2.42 -5.87 9.21
N ILE A 68 1.43 -5.66 10.07
CA ILE A 68 0.67 -4.40 10.11
C ILE A 68 1.41 -3.43 11.03
N GLU A 69 1.87 -2.32 10.47
CA GLU A 69 2.66 -1.35 11.21
C GLU A 69 1.80 -0.19 11.69
N PRO A 70 1.94 0.24 12.96
CA PRO A 70 1.17 1.38 13.46
C PRO A 70 1.60 2.67 12.76
N VAL A 71 0.65 3.61 12.66
CA VAL A 71 0.95 4.95 12.19
C VAL A 71 1.50 5.75 13.37
N THR A 72 2.70 6.31 13.19
CA THR A 72 3.34 7.14 14.20
C THR A 72 3.09 8.62 13.94
N ALA A 73 3.37 9.48 14.92
CA ALA A 73 3.29 10.92 14.74
C ALA A 73 4.24 11.39 13.62
N THR A 74 5.43 10.80 13.56
CA THR A 74 6.40 11.10 12.50
C THR A 74 5.85 10.74 11.13
N GLN A 75 5.23 9.57 10.99
CA GLN A 75 4.61 9.17 9.73
C GLN A 75 3.46 10.11 9.35
N ALA A 76 2.65 10.53 10.31
CA ALA A 76 1.57 11.47 10.04
C ALA A 76 2.09 12.80 9.48
N GLN A 77 3.21 13.28 10.01
CA GLN A 77 3.83 14.51 9.52
C GLN A 77 4.42 14.32 8.11
N ILE A 78 5.07 13.19 7.86
CA ILE A 78 5.59 12.86 6.53
C ILE A 78 4.43 12.75 5.53
N ALA A 79 3.33 12.10 5.92
CA ALA A 79 2.15 11.95 5.07
C ALA A 79 1.54 13.31 4.70
N ARG A 80 1.46 14.24 5.67
CA ARG A 80 0.99 15.60 5.40
C ARG A 80 1.87 16.31 4.39
N GLY A 81 3.19 16.21 4.53
CA GLY A 81 4.14 16.77 3.58
C GLY A 81 3.99 16.16 2.18
N ALA A 82 3.81 14.84 2.11
CA ALA A 82 3.60 14.15 0.85
C ALA A 82 2.31 14.60 0.16
N TYR A 83 1.23 14.78 0.91
CA TYR A 83 -0.03 15.28 0.35
C TYR A 83 0.12 16.72 -0.18
N ARG A 84 0.79 17.57 0.56
CA ARG A 84 1.04 18.96 0.15
C ARG A 84 1.85 19.01 -1.15
N ASP A 85 2.87 18.16 -1.29
CA ASP A 85 3.82 18.23 -2.40
C ASP A 85 3.39 17.37 -3.60
N PHE A 86 2.75 16.23 -3.35
CA PHE A 86 2.42 15.23 -4.39
C PHE A 86 0.94 14.87 -4.43
N GLY A 87 0.13 15.47 -3.57
CA GLY A 87 -1.25 15.05 -3.37
C GLY A 87 -2.19 15.43 -4.50
N LYS A 88 -3.31 14.71 -4.54
CA LYS A 88 -4.41 14.99 -5.45
C LYS A 88 -4.91 16.41 -5.19
N GLY A 89 -4.98 17.22 -6.25
CA GLY A 89 -5.41 18.62 -6.15
C GLY A 89 -4.26 19.60 -5.98
N SER A 90 -3.02 19.16 -5.78
CA SER A 90 -1.85 20.02 -5.69
C SER A 90 -1.32 20.50 -7.05
N GLY A 91 -1.81 19.90 -8.15
CA GLY A 91 -1.27 20.12 -9.48
C GLY A 91 -0.09 19.21 -9.83
N HIS A 92 0.40 18.41 -8.89
CA HIS A 92 1.51 17.48 -9.14
C HIS A 92 1.00 16.22 -9.87
N PRO A 93 1.78 15.67 -10.84
CA PRO A 93 1.35 14.49 -11.62
C PRO A 93 1.17 13.22 -10.78
N ALA A 94 1.78 13.11 -9.60
CA ALA A 94 1.63 11.94 -8.73
C ALA A 94 0.21 11.75 -8.23
N LYS A 95 -0.48 12.84 -7.90
CA LYS A 95 -1.90 12.82 -7.46
C LYS A 95 -2.17 11.85 -6.32
N LEU A 96 -1.30 11.83 -5.33
CA LEU A 96 -1.45 10.92 -4.19
C LEU A 96 -2.76 11.16 -3.46
N ASN A 97 -3.50 10.09 -3.19
CA ASN A 97 -4.70 10.14 -2.37
C ASN A 97 -4.36 9.94 -0.89
N PHE A 98 -5.39 9.87 -0.03
CA PHE A 98 -5.22 9.73 1.41
C PHE A 98 -4.38 8.50 1.77
N GLY A 99 -4.75 7.32 1.28
CA GLY A 99 -4.04 6.08 1.58
C GLY A 99 -2.62 6.05 1.03
N ASP A 100 -2.42 6.59 -0.17
CA ASP A 100 -1.10 6.67 -0.79
C ASP A 100 -0.10 7.40 0.09
N CYS A 101 -0.53 8.47 0.76
CA CYS A 101 0.34 9.26 1.62
C CYS A 101 0.86 8.45 2.81
N PHE A 102 0.08 7.53 3.33
CA PHE A 102 0.52 6.68 4.46
C PHE A 102 1.46 5.56 4.01
N ALA A 103 1.25 4.98 2.84
CA ALA A 103 2.22 4.03 2.26
C ALA A 103 3.56 4.74 2.00
N TYR A 104 3.51 5.93 1.43
CA TYR A 104 4.69 6.77 1.23
C TYR A 104 5.40 7.05 2.55
N ALA A 105 4.66 7.46 3.58
CA ALA A 105 5.23 7.84 4.87
C ALA A 105 5.95 6.66 5.54
N LEU A 106 5.35 5.47 5.53
CA LEU A 106 5.98 4.29 6.09
C LEU A 106 7.26 3.93 5.32
N ALA A 107 7.23 3.99 3.99
CA ALA A 107 8.38 3.70 3.17
C ALA A 107 9.52 4.69 3.42
N LYS A 108 9.22 5.97 3.54
CA LYS A 108 10.22 7.01 3.82
C LYS A 108 10.83 6.84 5.20
N GLU A 109 10.01 6.64 6.23
CA GLU A 109 10.51 6.50 7.60
C GLU A 109 11.36 5.25 7.75
N SER A 110 10.96 4.14 7.14
CA SER A 110 11.68 2.87 7.26
C SER A 110 12.87 2.75 6.30
N GLY A 111 12.93 3.57 5.26
CA GLY A 111 13.96 3.45 4.23
C GLY A 111 13.79 2.22 3.35
N GLU A 112 12.60 1.63 3.31
CA GLU A 112 12.31 0.43 2.54
C GLU A 112 11.63 0.77 1.21
N PRO A 113 11.80 -0.09 0.18
CA PRO A 113 11.11 0.09 -1.08
C PRO A 113 9.61 -0.10 -0.93
N LEU A 114 8.84 0.56 -1.80
CA LEU A 114 7.38 0.50 -1.84
C LEU A 114 6.93 -0.31 -3.05
N LEU A 115 6.09 -1.33 -2.80
CA LEU A 115 5.42 -2.09 -3.85
C LEU A 115 4.05 -1.49 -4.13
N PHE A 116 3.82 -1.09 -5.37
CA PHE A 116 2.57 -0.46 -5.79
C PHE A 116 2.23 -0.82 -7.23
N LYS A 117 0.94 -0.67 -7.56
CA LYS A 117 0.44 -0.79 -8.93
C LYS A 117 0.14 0.61 -9.46
N GLY A 118 0.41 0.84 -10.74
CA GLY A 118 0.12 2.10 -11.40
C GLY A 118 1.32 3.06 -11.38
N GLY A 119 1.10 4.30 -11.80
CA GLY A 119 2.15 5.29 -12.00
C GLY A 119 2.26 6.37 -10.94
N ASP A 120 1.36 6.40 -9.96
CA ASP A 120 1.26 7.54 -9.04
C ASP A 120 2.55 7.79 -8.26
N PHE A 121 3.13 6.73 -7.68
CA PHE A 121 4.36 6.84 -6.91
C PHE A 121 5.61 7.03 -7.79
N ALA A 122 5.54 6.71 -9.09
CA ALA A 122 6.67 6.88 -10.00
C ALA A 122 7.07 8.34 -10.16
N HIS A 123 6.16 9.28 -9.87
CA HIS A 123 6.43 10.71 -9.93
C HIS A 123 6.90 11.29 -8.60
N THR A 124 7.14 10.46 -7.60
CA THR A 124 7.66 10.86 -6.30
C THR A 124 9.13 10.45 -6.14
N ASP A 125 9.71 10.77 -5.02
CA ASP A 125 11.08 10.38 -4.67
C ASP A 125 11.17 8.99 -4.01
N ILE A 126 10.08 8.22 -4.01
CA ILE A 126 10.05 6.92 -3.33
C ILE A 126 10.72 5.84 -4.19
N ALA A 127 11.49 4.97 -3.55
CA ALA A 127 12.08 3.81 -4.21
C ALA A 127 11.02 2.70 -4.36
N SER A 128 11.11 1.95 -5.46
CA SER A 128 10.22 0.82 -5.71
C SER A 128 10.99 -0.49 -5.79
#